data_9d7a4e6afc16c86aef2a879de0d5b85d
#
_entry.id   9d7a4e6afc16c86aef2a879de0d5b85d
#
_cell.length_a   1.000
_cell.length_b   1.000
_cell.length_c   1.000
_cell.angle_alpha   90.00
_cell.angle_beta   90.00
_cell.angle_gamma   90.00
#
_symmetry.space_group_name_H-M   'P 1'
#
loop_
_entity.id
_entity.type
_entity.pdbx_description
1 polymer ?
#
loop_
_entity_poly.entity_id
_entity_poly.type
_entity_poly.pdbx_seq_one_letter_code
_entity_poly.pdbx_strand_id
1 'polypeptide(L)'
;ETGVDLSTSGSEHIADDGFMLMKSNNPIMRAFDLARNTLKGPSYAYNATELPIPYYEFEHLYKEYERFKSLKGLKDFTDMMVELSEKPGNIPLLKVVFLDEAQDLTPLQWKVAHHLSDRSDRMFVAGDDDQGIYRWAGADINYFVELPGGSEVLSQSHRIPRSIHKIADSVVQRIRSRQKKSWLPRHEEGSVERTYDTNTVLFGDDEWLILAQANYMLDDLSERLTSSGHYFERKGYPSLKKTIRSAISSWNHLQQSPGHEVSLKEATNLYDHMSSGEGRLKRGAKKMLGGADEQDLFTMAVLRQHFGLETPDDTWDMALDRIGDEDRAYATALLNRGTNIFEKPKIKLSTIHGAKGGQADNVLLFLDLSGKALKEMEKNPDDAHRVLYVGVTRAKQNLVLKMPGDSQRGWAI
;
A
#
# COMPACT_ATOMS: atom_id res chain seq x y z
N GLU A 1 0.55 19.86 26.01
CA GLU A 1 0.12 21.18 26.51
C GLU A 1 -0.78 21.94 25.52
N THR A 2 -0.78 21.59 24.23
CA THR A 2 -1.60 22.25 23.19
C THR A 2 -2.97 21.59 22.98
N GLY A 3 -3.24 20.42 23.56
CA GLY A 3 -4.48 19.66 23.37
C GLY A 3 -4.64 19.05 21.96
N VAL A 4 -3.71 19.27 21.05
CA VAL A 4 -3.72 18.71 19.69
C VAL A 4 -3.01 17.36 19.71
N ASP A 5 -3.72 16.30 19.30
CA ASP A 5 -3.12 14.98 19.15
C ASP A 5 -2.25 14.92 17.91
N LEU A 6 -0.94 14.80 18.11
CA LEU A 6 0.07 14.59 17.07
C LEU A 6 0.47 13.11 16.97
N SER A 7 -0.24 12.21 17.65
CA SER A 7 0.06 10.79 17.56
C SER A 7 -0.13 10.30 16.11
N THR A 8 0.83 9.52 15.67
CA THR A 8 0.76 8.82 14.39
C THR A 8 0.45 7.37 14.70
N SER A 9 -0.77 6.92 14.46
CA SER A 9 -1.06 5.48 14.41
C SER A 9 -0.43 4.92 13.11
N GLY A 10 0.91 4.81 13.13
CA GLY A 10 1.66 4.33 11.99
C GLY A 10 1.63 2.81 11.96
N SER A 11 0.86 2.19 11.09
CA SER A 11 1.33 0.98 10.47
C SER A 11 2.47 1.42 9.54
N GLU A 12 3.70 1.06 9.89
CA GLU A 12 4.86 1.16 9.00
C GLU A 12 4.62 0.26 7.78
N HIS A 13 3.93 0.77 6.80
CA HIS A 13 3.97 0.20 5.46
C HIS A 13 5.14 0.86 4.75
N ILE A 14 6.28 0.19 4.78
CA ILE A 14 7.29 0.35 3.75
C ILE A 14 6.54 0.00 2.46
N ALA A 15 6.26 0.99 1.63
CA ALA A 15 5.87 0.72 0.27
C ALA A 15 7.01 -0.09 -0.34
N ASP A 16 6.70 -1.17 -1.06
CA ASP A 16 7.68 -2.10 -1.68
C ASP A 16 8.66 -1.40 -2.64
N ASP A 17 8.43 -0.13 -2.93
CA ASP A 17 9.21 0.75 -3.80
C ASP A 17 10.29 1.58 -3.07
N GLY A 18 10.56 1.28 -1.80
CA GLY A 18 11.63 1.96 -1.04
C GLY A 18 11.38 3.44 -0.74
N PHE A 19 10.24 4.00 -1.12
CA PHE A 19 9.87 5.37 -0.87
C PHE A 19 9.26 5.50 0.54
N MET A 20 10.12 5.80 1.51
CA MET A 20 9.75 6.07 2.90
C MET A 20 9.06 7.43 3.03
N LEU A 21 7.90 7.60 2.44
CA LEU A 21 6.98 8.63 2.85
C LEU A 21 6.26 8.11 4.10
N MET A 22 6.61 8.65 5.27
CA MET A 22 5.81 8.42 6.47
C MET A 22 4.37 8.80 6.14
N LYS A 23 3.51 7.81 5.94
CA LYS A 23 2.06 8.00 5.85
C LYS A 23 1.53 8.29 7.26
N SER A 24 1.92 9.42 7.81
CA SER A 24 1.22 9.90 8.99
C SER A 24 -0.25 10.11 8.60
N ASN A 25 -1.17 9.44 9.30
CA ASN A 25 -2.60 9.72 9.15
C ASN A 25 -2.96 11.13 9.67
N ASN A 26 -2.03 11.76 10.38
CA ASN A 26 -2.20 13.10 10.93
C ASN A 26 -1.90 14.17 9.86
N PRO A 27 -2.89 14.98 9.46
CA PRO A 27 -2.70 16.00 8.44
C PRO A 27 -1.69 17.08 8.81
N ILE A 28 -1.53 17.39 10.11
CA ILE A 28 -0.58 18.40 10.61
C ILE A 28 0.84 17.87 10.42
N MET A 29 1.11 16.62 10.78
CA MET A 29 2.42 16.00 10.59
C MET A 29 2.80 15.92 9.10
N ARG A 30 1.85 15.59 8.23
CA ARG A 30 2.08 15.62 6.77
C ARG A 30 2.45 17.02 6.28
N ALA A 31 1.82 18.07 6.83
CA ALA A 31 2.16 19.44 6.48
C ALA A 31 3.56 19.85 7.00
N PHE A 32 3.99 19.33 8.17
CA PHE A 32 5.35 19.52 8.67
C PHE A 32 6.39 18.91 7.71
N ASP A 33 6.14 17.67 7.27
CA ASP A 33 7.01 17.01 6.31
C ASP A 33 7.02 17.73 4.95
N LEU A 34 5.86 18.19 4.48
CA LEU A 34 5.76 18.95 3.23
C LEU A 34 6.57 20.25 3.30
N ALA A 35 6.51 20.97 4.42
CA ALA A 35 7.27 22.21 4.63
C ALA A 35 8.78 22.00 4.46
N ARG A 36 9.30 20.93 5.04
CA ARG A 36 10.74 20.61 5.02
C ARG A 36 11.16 19.99 3.68
N ASN A 37 10.42 19.04 3.16
CA ASN A 37 10.73 18.35 1.92
C ASN A 37 10.69 19.28 0.69
N THR A 38 9.79 20.27 0.68
CA THR A 38 9.73 21.25 -0.41
C THR A 38 10.73 22.41 -0.26
N LEU A 39 11.39 22.54 0.89
CA LEU A 39 12.26 23.67 1.25
C LEU A 39 11.55 25.05 1.21
N LYS A 40 10.21 25.05 1.20
CA LYS A 40 9.39 26.28 1.12
C LYS A 40 8.85 26.75 2.47
N GLY A 41 9.06 25.96 3.52
CA GLY A 41 8.69 26.31 4.88
C GLY A 41 7.19 26.14 5.23
N PRO A 42 6.83 26.44 6.50
CA PRO A 42 5.50 26.12 7.04
C PRO A 42 4.35 26.89 6.38
N SER A 43 4.54 28.14 5.98
CA SER A 43 3.49 28.93 5.32
C SER A 43 3.03 28.32 3.99
N TYR A 44 3.98 27.84 3.19
CA TYR A 44 3.67 27.14 1.95
C TYR A 44 2.88 25.84 2.23
N ALA A 45 3.36 25.03 3.17
CA ALA A 45 2.73 23.76 3.49
C ALA A 45 1.30 23.94 4.02
N TYR A 46 1.08 24.95 4.86
CA TYR A 46 -0.26 25.29 5.36
C TYR A 46 -1.22 25.64 4.22
N ASN A 47 -0.80 26.48 3.28
CA ASN A 47 -1.63 26.89 2.14
C ASN A 47 -1.85 25.75 1.12
N ALA A 48 -0.94 24.79 1.06
CA ALA A 48 -1.04 23.63 0.17
C ALA A 48 -1.87 22.49 0.77
N THR A 49 -2.22 22.55 2.06
CA THR A 49 -2.97 21.53 2.79
C THR A 49 -4.22 22.13 3.43
N GLU A 50 -5.31 21.35 3.44
CA GLU A 50 -6.51 21.73 4.17
C GLU A 50 -6.38 21.26 5.62
N LEU A 51 -5.95 22.15 6.52
CA LEU A 51 -5.78 21.85 7.94
C LEU A 51 -6.98 22.32 8.77
N PRO A 52 -7.38 21.58 9.82
CA PRO A 52 -8.53 21.92 10.66
C PRO A 52 -8.18 22.97 11.74
N ILE A 53 -7.03 23.62 11.65
CA ILE A 53 -6.53 24.61 12.61
C ILE A 53 -6.07 25.87 11.89
N PRO A 54 -6.09 27.05 12.52
CA PRO A 54 -5.60 28.29 11.91
C PRO A 54 -4.07 28.31 11.79
N TYR A 55 -3.55 29.16 10.88
CA TYR A 55 -2.10 29.22 10.57
C TYR A 55 -1.22 29.49 11.80
N TYR A 56 -1.62 30.40 12.69
CA TYR A 56 -0.82 30.74 13.87
C TYR A 56 -0.63 29.53 14.80
N GLU A 57 -1.66 28.70 14.93
CA GLU A 57 -1.59 27.48 15.74
C GLU A 57 -0.72 26.43 15.05
N PHE A 58 -0.88 26.24 13.74
CA PHE A 58 -0.01 25.37 12.96
C PHE A 58 1.47 25.77 13.06
N GLU A 59 1.78 27.07 12.92
CA GLU A 59 3.14 27.57 13.02
C GLU A 59 3.72 27.37 14.42
N HIS A 60 2.91 27.58 15.47
CA HIS A 60 3.30 27.32 16.85
C HIS A 60 3.62 25.84 17.07
N LEU A 61 2.73 24.93 16.63
CA LEU A 61 2.94 23.49 16.73
C LEU A 61 4.20 23.04 15.96
N TYR A 62 4.44 23.58 14.79
CA TYR A 62 5.66 23.32 14.01
C TYR A 62 6.92 23.69 14.79
N LYS A 63 6.97 24.89 15.38
CA LYS A 63 8.11 25.37 16.18
C LYS A 63 8.31 24.51 17.44
N GLU A 64 7.24 24.15 18.14
CA GLU A 64 7.31 23.31 19.34
C GLU A 64 7.71 21.86 19.00
N TYR A 65 7.30 21.31 17.86
CA TYR A 65 7.77 20.01 17.40
C TYR A 65 9.28 19.99 17.15
N GLU A 66 9.81 20.98 16.44
CA GLU A 66 11.25 21.11 16.20
C GLU A 66 12.02 21.32 17.53
N ARG A 67 11.49 22.15 18.42
CA ARG A 67 12.06 22.35 19.76
C ARG A 67 12.06 21.07 20.58
N PHE A 68 10.97 20.30 20.58
CA PHE A 68 10.87 19.03 21.30
C PHE A 68 11.94 18.04 20.81
N LYS A 69 12.07 17.87 19.49
CA LYS A 69 13.10 17.00 18.91
C LYS A 69 14.50 17.43 19.35
N SER A 70 14.80 18.71 19.27
CA SER A 70 16.09 19.26 19.66
C SER A 70 16.40 19.03 21.16
N LEU A 71 15.44 19.30 22.05
CA LEU A 71 15.60 19.11 23.50
C LEU A 71 15.78 17.63 23.89
N LYS A 72 15.17 16.72 23.17
CA LYS A 72 15.24 15.27 23.44
C LYS A 72 16.33 14.55 22.66
N GLY A 73 17.06 15.25 21.79
CA GLY A 73 18.05 14.65 20.90
C GLY A 73 17.44 13.65 19.90
N LEU A 74 16.17 13.84 19.54
CA LEU A 74 15.44 12.98 18.59
C LEU A 74 15.58 13.51 17.17
N LYS A 75 15.62 12.60 16.22
CA LYS A 75 15.59 12.90 14.79
C LYS A 75 14.55 12.03 14.10
N ASP A 76 13.75 12.63 13.24
CA ASP A 76 12.94 11.92 12.27
C ASP A 76 13.72 11.69 10.95
N PHE A 77 13.13 10.94 10.00
CA PHE A 77 13.80 10.66 8.73
C PHE A 77 14.07 11.91 7.90
N THR A 78 13.20 12.93 7.97
CA THR A 78 13.39 14.18 7.26
C THR A 78 14.57 14.97 7.86
N ASP A 79 14.76 14.94 9.19
CA ASP A 79 15.92 15.56 9.83
C ASP A 79 17.25 14.96 9.36
N MET A 80 17.28 13.65 9.11
CA MET A 80 18.48 12.98 8.58
C MET A 80 18.84 13.52 7.19
N MET A 81 17.82 13.71 6.33
CA MET A 81 18.01 14.30 5.00
C MET A 81 18.43 15.77 5.06
N VAL A 82 17.82 16.55 5.96
CA VAL A 82 18.19 17.96 6.19
C VAL A 82 19.65 18.05 6.64
N GLU A 83 20.04 17.26 7.64
CA GLU A 83 21.42 17.26 8.15
C GLU A 83 22.43 16.87 7.07
N LEU A 84 22.16 15.85 6.27
CA LEU A 84 23.02 15.46 5.17
C LEU A 84 23.11 16.56 4.11
N SER A 85 22.01 17.26 3.83
CA SER A 85 21.97 18.38 2.89
C SER A 85 22.76 19.62 3.37
N GLU A 86 22.94 19.76 4.68
CA GLU A 86 23.69 20.86 5.31
C GLU A 86 25.17 20.52 5.54
N LYS A 87 25.48 19.23 5.72
CA LYS A 87 26.82 18.71 5.99
C LYS A 87 27.31 17.73 4.92
N PRO A 88 27.44 18.16 3.66
CA PRO A 88 27.80 17.27 2.56
C PRO A 88 29.21 16.66 2.67
N GLY A 89 30.05 17.21 3.52
CA GLY A 89 31.38 16.67 3.82
C GLY A 89 31.38 15.27 4.43
N ASN A 90 30.26 14.84 5.01
CA ASN A 90 30.09 13.49 5.56
C ASN A 90 29.82 12.43 4.47
N ILE A 91 29.52 12.84 3.24
CA ILE A 91 29.34 11.92 2.11
C ILE A 91 30.73 11.42 1.69
N PRO A 92 30.96 10.10 1.62
CA PRO A 92 32.23 9.55 1.14
C PRO A 92 32.43 9.86 -0.37
N LEU A 93 33.67 9.75 -0.83
CA LEU A 93 33.93 9.77 -2.27
C LEU A 93 33.44 8.47 -2.90
N LEU A 94 32.61 8.59 -3.93
CA LEU A 94 31.95 7.48 -4.60
C LEU A 94 32.47 7.37 -6.05
N LYS A 95 32.61 6.18 -6.56
CA LYS A 95 32.94 5.98 -7.99
C LYS A 95 31.73 6.17 -8.89
N VAL A 96 30.60 5.59 -8.47
CA VAL A 96 29.36 5.64 -9.24
C VAL A 96 28.17 5.74 -8.30
N VAL A 97 27.21 6.58 -8.67
CA VAL A 97 25.91 6.68 -8.03
C VAL A 97 24.82 6.36 -9.04
N PHE A 98 23.89 5.51 -8.66
CA PHE A 98 22.65 5.27 -9.41
C PHE A 98 21.48 5.83 -8.61
N LEU A 99 20.71 6.70 -9.23
CA LEU A 99 19.50 7.29 -8.67
C LEU A 99 18.32 6.83 -9.52
N ASP A 100 17.46 6.02 -8.95
CA ASP A 100 16.27 5.48 -9.61
C ASP A 100 14.99 6.19 -9.15
N GLU A 101 13.91 6.11 -9.94
CA GLU A 101 12.61 6.78 -9.68
C GLU A 101 12.76 8.29 -9.41
N ALA A 102 13.68 8.94 -10.09
CA ALA A 102 14.07 10.33 -9.81
C ALA A 102 12.93 11.36 -9.98
N GLN A 103 11.90 11.05 -10.76
CA GLN A 103 10.70 11.90 -10.93
C GLN A 103 9.89 12.07 -9.64
N ASP A 104 10.12 11.24 -8.63
CA ASP A 104 9.40 11.28 -7.36
C ASP A 104 10.13 12.04 -6.24
N LEU A 105 11.34 12.51 -6.52
CA LEU A 105 12.16 13.19 -5.53
C LEU A 105 11.61 14.57 -5.18
N THR A 106 11.65 14.88 -3.89
CA THR A 106 11.37 16.22 -3.36
C THR A 106 12.57 17.14 -3.54
N PRO A 107 12.41 18.49 -3.48
CA PRO A 107 13.51 19.44 -3.53
C PRO A 107 14.62 19.17 -2.49
N LEU A 108 14.27 18.72 -1.27
CA LEU A 108 15.26 18.32 -0.26
C LEU A 108 16.07 17.09 -0.72
N GLN A 109 15.42 16.10 -1.28
CA GLN A 109 16.09 14.90 -1.81
C GLN A 109 16.96 15.24 -3.01
N TRP A 110 16.51 16.13 -3.91
CA TRP A 110 17.32 16.64 -5.00
C TRP A 110 18.57 17.37 -4.51
N LYS A 111 18.46 18.18 -3.43
CA LYS A 111 19.63 18.81 -2.82
C LYS A 111 20.66 17.78 -2.35
N VAL A 112 20.21 16.69 -1.73
CA VAL A 112 21.09 15.56 -1.34
C VAL A 112 21.66 14.86 -2.58
N ALA A 113 20.85 14.62 -3.61
CA ALA A 113 21.30 14.01 -4.87
C ALA A 113 22.42 14.84 -5.55
N HIS A 114 22.31 16.16 -5.55
CA HIS A 114 23.39 17.04 -6.04
C HIS A 114 24.67 16.89 -5.23
N HIS A 115 24.60 16.81 -3.90
CA HIS A 115 25.79 16.57 -3.08
C HIS A 115 26.41 15.18 -3.33
N LEU A 116 25.57 14.15 -3.60
CA LEU A 116 26.06 12.83 -4.02
C LEU A 116 26.75 12.91 -5.38
N SER A 117 26.21 13.68 -6.32
CA SER A 117 26.83 13.93 -7.63
C SER A 117 28.20 14.61 -7.50
N ASP A 118 28.30 15.67 -6.67
CA ASP A 118 29.54 16.39 -6.42
C ASP A 118 30.65 15.54 -5.76
N ARG A 119 30.25 14.44 -5.14
CA ARG A 119 31.13 13.48 -4.44
C ARG A 119 31.32 12.17 -5.20
N SER A 120 30.92 12.11 -6.48
CA SER A 120 31.03 10.91 -7.31
C SER A 120 31.73 11.20 -8.64
N ASP A 121 32.42 10.19 -9.17
CA ASP A 121 33.04 10.29 -10.50
C ASP A 121 31.97 10.28 -11.61
N ARG A 122 30.86 9.57 -11.37
CA ARG A 122 29.72 9.45 -12.30
C ARG A 122 28.42 9.28 -11.54
N MET A 123 27.36 9.93 -12.04
CA MET A 123 26.01 9.73 -11.58
C MET A 123 25.09 9.37 -12.75
N PHE A 124 24.33 8.30 -12.60
CA PHE A 124 23.27 7.89 -13.50
C PHE A 124 21.93 8.12 -12.84
N VAL A 125 21.06 8.86 -13.51
CA VAL A 125 19.72 9.18 -13.02
C VAL A 125 18.71 8.52 -13.92
N ALA A 126 17.88 7.65 -13.37
CA ALA A 126 16.79 6.97 -14.06
C ALA A 126 15.44 7.44 -13.52
N GLY A 127 14.43 7.47 -14.39
CA GLY A 127 13.08 7.83 -14.02
C GLY A 127 12.15 7.92 -15.23
N ASP A 128 10.87 8.06 -14.94
CA ASP A 128 9.83 8.26 -15.94
C ASP A 128 8.93 9.44 -15.52
N ASP A 129 9.13 10.58 -16.18
CA ASP A 129 8.36 11.81 -15.89
C ASP A 129 6.85 11.65 -16.11
N ASP A 130 6.42 10.68 -16.92
CA ASP A 130 5.02 10.34 -17.10
C ASP A 130 4.44 9.56 -15.89
N GLN A 131 5.29 9.06 -14.98
CA GLN A 131 4.91 8.36 -13.75
C GLN A 131 5.11 9.18 -12.46
N GLY A 132 5.41 10.47 -12.56
CA GLY A 132 5.55 11.38 -11.41
C GLY A 132 4.21 11.72 -10.78
N ILE A 133 3.77 10.97 -9.76
CA ILE A 133 2.44 11.11 -9.16
C ILE A 133 2.47 11.55 -7.68
N TYR A 134 3.64 11.88 -7.12
CA TYR A 134 3.80 12.24 -5.71
C TYR A 134 3.97 13.74 -5.45
N ARG A 135 3.48 14.60 -6.35
CA ARG A 135 3.49 16.05 -6.15
C ARG A 135 2.81 16.49 -4.86
N TRP A 136 1.71 15.82 -4.49
CA TRP A 136 1.00 16.06 -3.23
C TRP A 136 1.85 15.77 -1.98
N ALA A 137 2.92 14.97 -2.12
CA ALA A 137 3.90 14.68 -1.08
C ALA A 137 5.16 15.56 -1.17
N GLY A 138 5.18 16.51 -2.11
CA GLY A 138 6.26 17.47 -2.28
C GLY A 138 7.24 17.13 -3.39
N ALA A 139 7.05 16.07 -4.17
CA ALA A 139 7.86 15.81 -5.35
C ALA A 139 7.71 16.95 -6.37
N ASP A 140 8.80 17.28 -7.04
CA ASP A 140 8.82 18.31 -8.09
C ASP A 140 9.50 17.76 -9.34
N ILE A 141 8.70 17.38 -10.31
CA ILE A 141 9.13 16.75 -11.55
C ILE A 141 10.02 17.62 -12.41
N ASN A 142 9.96 18.96 -12.22
CA ASN A 142 10.74 19.88 -13.02
C ASN A 142 12.26 19.67 -12.78
N TYR A 143 12.65 19.31 -11.56
CA TYR A 143 14.05 18.98 -11.27
C TYR A 143 14.56 17.81 -12.12
N PHE A 144 13.69 16.82 -12.39
CA PHE A 144 14.06 15.69 -13.22
C PHE A 144 14.05 16.03 -14.73
N VAL A 145 13.02 16.75 -15.18
CA VAL A 145 12.86 17.12 -16.59
C VAL A 145 13.94 18.10 -17.07
N GLU A 146 14.39 18.98 -16.18
CA GLU A 146 15.38 20.03 -16.46
C GLU A 146 16.83 19.64 -16.15
N LEU A 147 17.08 18.35 -15.83
CA LEU A 147 18.43 17.88 -15.53
C LEU A 147 19.40 18.16 -16.71
N PRO A 148 20.56 18.75 -16.43
CA PRO A 148 21.59 18.94 -17.44
C PRO A 148 22.29 17.62 -17.76
N GLY A 149 22.75 17.44 -18.99
CA GLY A 149 23.54 16.29 -19.40
C GLY A 149 22.96 15.53 -20.59
N GLY A 150 23.58 14.41 -20.92
CA GLY A 150 23.06 13.50 -21.94
C GLY A 150 21.89 12.69 -21.43
N SER A 151 20.82 12.58 -22.20
CA SER A 151 19.69 11.72 -21.89
C SER A 151 19.49 10.65 -22.95
N GLU A 152 19.13 9.44 -22.49
CA GLU A 152 18.80 8.33 -23.35
C GLU A 152 17.43 7.79 -22.95
N VAL A 153 16.60 7.50 -23.94
CA VAL A 153 15.28 6.92 -23.73
C VAL A 153 15.35 5.41 -23.93
N LEU A 154 15.02 4.65 -22.86
CA LEU A 154 14.81 3.21 -22.97
C LEU A 154 13.47 2.95 -23.66
N SER A 155 13.51 2.86 -24.99
CA SER A 155 12.32 2.90 -25.82
C SER A 155 11.54 1.58 -25.88
N GLN A 156 12.10 0.44 -25.48
CA GLN A 156 11.42 -0.85 -25.55
C GLN A 156 10.77 -1.22 -24.20
N SER A 157 9.45 -1.32 -24.19
CA SER A 157 8.73 -1.91 -23.04
C SER A 157 8.71 -3.43 -23.14
N HIS A 158 9.12 -4.11 -22.06
CA HIS A 158 8.98 -5.55 -21.88
C HIS A 158 7.72 -5.95 -21.11
N ARG A 159 6.93 -4.96 -20.66
CA ARG A 159 5.72 -5.16 -19.88
C ARG A 159 4.44 -4.94 -20.67
N ILE A 160 4.35 -3.83 -21.39
CA ILE A 160 3.10 -3.31 -21.91
C ILE A 160 2.83 -3.86 -23.33
N PRO A 161 1.71 -4.57 -23.55
CA PRO A 161 1.30 -5.06 -24.87
C PRO A 161 0.67 -3.95 -25.73
N ARG A 162 0.48 -4.21 -27.02
CA ARG A 162 0.10 -3.22 -28.05
C ARG A 162 -1.23 -2.51 -27.76
N SER A 163 -2.26 -3.25 -27.37
CA SER A 163 -3.58 -2.65 -27.13
C SER A 163 -3.56 -1.71 -25.93
N ILE A 164 -2.83 -2.07 -24.86
CA ILE A 164 -2.70 -1.24 -23.66
C ILE A 164 -1.79 -0.03 -23.95
N HIS A 165 -0.75 -0.22 -24.76
CA HIS A 165 0.12 0.87 -25.20
C HIS A 165 -0.65 1.98 -25.92
N LYS A 166 -1.59 1.63 -26.82
CA LYS A 166 -2.44 2.62 -27.50
C LYS A 166 -3.20 3.52 -26.51
N ILE A 167 -3.76 2.93 -25.44
CA ILE A 167 -4.43 3.70 -24.39
C ILE A 167 -3.42 4.56 -23.63
N ALA A 168 -2.31 3.97 -23.18
CA ALA A 168 -1.26 4.68 -22.46
C ALA A 168 -0.72 5.88 -23.25
N ASP A 169 -0.43 5.70 -24.55
CA ASP A 169 0.03 6.77 -25.43
C ASP A 169 -1.01 7.88 -25.56
N SER A 170 -2.29 7.55 -25.73
CA SER A 170 -3.36 8.54 -25.79
C SER A 170 -3.48 9.38 -24.51
N VAL A 171 -3.11 8.82 -23.35
CA VAL A 171 -3.14 9.51 -22.07
C VAL A 171 -1.93 10.44 -21.93
N VAL A 172 -0.71 9.98 -22.24
CA VAL A 172 0.50 10.81 -22.06
C VAL A 172 0.53 11.99 -23.00
N GLN A 173 -0.07 11.89 -24.19
CA GLN A 173 -0.18 13.02 -25.13
C GLN A 173 -0.97 14.20 -24.58
N ARG A 174 -1.76 14.01 -23.51
CA ARG A 174 -2.49 15.08 -22.82
C ARG A 174 -1.66 15.82 -21.79
N ILE A 175 -0.50 15.26 -21.42
CA ILE A 175 0.44 15.85 -20.45
C ILE A 175 1.26 16.91 -21.19
N ARG A 176 1.21 18.15 -20.73
CA ARG A 176 1.89 19.29 -21.34
C ARG A 176 3.34 19.41 -20.88
N SER A 177 3.58 19.28 -19.57
CA SER A 177 4.91 19.36 -18.97
C SER A 177 5.53 17.96 -18.88
N ARG A 178 6.20 17.54 -19.96
CA ARG A 178 6.91 16.25 -20.07
C ARG A 178 8.05 16.30 -21.06
N GLN A 179 9.00 15.40 -20.92
CA GLN A 179 9.97 15.14 -21.97
C GLN A 179 9.30 14.44 -23.15
N LYS A 180 9.53 14.95 -24.37
CA LYS A 180 9.04 14.30 -25.57
C LYS A 180 9.83 13.01 -25.81
N LYS A 181 9.19 11.89 -25.58
CA LYS A 181 9.73 10.54 -25.78
C LYS A 181 8.69 9.65 -26.43
N SER A 182 9.17 8.68 -27.20
CA SER A 182 8.35 7.59 -27.75
C SER A 182 8.92 6.27 -27.27
N TRP A 183 8.05 5.29 -27.05
CA TRP A 183 8.45 3.96 -26.67
C TRP A 183 7.59 2.91 -27.36
N LEU A 184 8.10 1.70 -27.47
CA LEU A 184 7.52 0.60 -28.20
C LEU A 184 6.91 -0.42 -27.22
N PRO A 185 5.71 -0.93 -27.51
CA PRO A 185 5.12 -2.03 -26.74
C PRO A 185 5.89 -3.34 -27.00
N ARG A 186 5.69 -4.31 -26.13
CA ARG A 186 6.09 -5.68 -26.44
C ARG A 186 5.26 -6.26 -27.60
N HIS A 187 5.65 -7.43 -28.13
CA HIS A 187 5.08 -7.99 -29.37
C HIS A 187 3.63 -8.48 -29.22
N GLU A 188 3.22 -8.88 -28.05
CA GLU A 188 1.88 -9.40 -27.77
C GLU A 188 0.82 -8.31 -27.91
N GLU A 189 -0.37 -8.71 -28.34
CA GLU A 189 -1.47 -7.77 -28.55
C GLU A 189 -2.07 -7.30 -27.22
N GLY A 190 -2.29 -8.21 -26.26
CA GLY A 190 -3.04 -7.95 -25.05
C GLY A 190 -4.53 -7.65 -25.29
N SER A 191 -5.26 -7.28 -24.27
CA SER A 191 -6.66 -6.88 -24.42
C SER A 191 -7.01 -5.61 -23.65
N VAL A 192 -7.98 -4.85 -24.16
CA VAL A 192 -8.61 -3.72 -23.46
C VAL A 192 -10.12 -3.87 -23.59
N GLU A 193 -10.78 -4.02 -22.46
CA GLU A 193 -12.23 -4.12 -22.37
C GLU A 193 -12.82 -2.93 -21.62
N ARG A 194 -14.09 -2.62 -21.87
CA ARG A 194 -14.82 -1.58 -21.15
C ARG A 194 -16.09 -2.17 -20.54
N THR A 195 -16.34 -1.84 -19.28
CA THR A 195 -17.57 -2.24 -18.60
C THR A 195 -18.14 -1.11 -17.76
N TYR A 196 -19.45 -1.06 -17.64
CA TYR A 196 -20.16 -0.21 -16.68
C TYR A 196 -20.50 -0.97 -15.40
N ASP A 197 -20.53 -2.29 -15.49
CA ASP A 197 -20.90 -3.19 -14.38
C ASP A 197 -19.76 -4.16 -14.05
N THR A 198 -19.20 -4.01 -12.86
CA THR A 198 -18.15 -4.91 -12.36
C THR A 198 -18.63 -6.34 -12.13
N ASN A 199 -19.95 -6.59 -12.10
CA ASN A 199 -20.49 -7.95 -12.00
C ASN A 199 -20.21 -8.80 -13.25
N THR A 200 -19.93 -8.16 -14.38
CA THR A 200 -19.54 -8.85 -15.62
C THR A 200 -18.09 -9.33 -15.60
N VAL A 201 -17.26 -8.85 -14.65
CA VAL A 201 -15.86 -9.24 -14.56
C VAL A 201 -15.75 -10.55 -13.78
N LEU A 202 -15.25 -11.57 -14.45
CA LEU A 202 -15.02 -12.89 -13.86
C LEU A 202 -13.60 -12.97 -13.31
N PHE A 203 -13.48 -13.06 -11.99
CA PHE A 203 -12.20 -13.25 -11.33
C PHE A 203 -11.89 -14.77 -11.28
N GLY A 204 -10.98 -15.20 -12.16
CA GLY A 204 -10.45 -16.57 -12.18
C GLY A 204 -9.29 -16.77 -11.19
N ASP A 205 -8.45 -17.78 -11.49
CA ASP A 205 -7.28 -18.11 -10.68
C ASP A 205 -6.03 -17.26 -11.02
N ASP A 206 -6.16 -16.32 -11.94
CA ASP A 206 -5.08 -15.42 -12.36
C ASP A 206 -4.84 -14.29 -11.39
N GLU A 207 -3.71 -13.61 -11.54
CA GLU A 207 -3.40 -12.40 -10.77
C GLU A 207 -4.25 -11.21 -11.25
N TRP A 208 -4.93 -10.57 -10.31
CA TRP A 208 -5.72 -9.37 -10.53
C TRP A 208 -5.26 -8.20 -9.66
N LEU A 209 -5.08 -7.07 -10.29
CA LEU A 209 -4.86 -5.80 -9.61
C LEU A 209 -6.05 -4.88 -9.89
N ILE A 210 -6.80 -4.55 -8.85
CA ILE A 210 -8.01 -3.73 -8.95
C ILE A 210 -7.68 -2.34 -8.41
N LEU A 211 -7.81 -1.34 -9.27
CA LEU A 211 -7.33 0.00 -9.03
C LEU A 211 -8.46 1.03 -9.07
N ALA A 212 -8.47 1.91 -8.09
CA ALA A 212 -9.32 3.09 -8.07
C ALA A 212 -8.53 4.33 -7.61
N GLN A 213 -9.09 5.51 -7.85
CA GLN A 213 -8.50 6.76 -7.39
C GLN A 213 -8.56 6.89 -5.84
N ALA A 214 -9.59 6.34 -5.20
CA ALA A 214 -9.75 6.36 -3.75
C ALA A 214 -10.24 5.02 -3.21
N ASN A 215 -9.83 4.69 -1.97
CA ASN A 215 -10.15 3.39 -1.35
C ASN A 215 -11.65 3.11 -1.22
N TYR A 216 -12.47 4.12 -0.93
CA TYR A 216 -13.92 3.92 -0.74
C TYR A 216 -14.63 3.48 -2.03
N MET A 217 -14.07 3.78 -3.21
CA MET A 217 -14.62 3.34 -4.50
C MET A 217 -14.53 1.83 -4.71
N LEU A 218 -13.76 1.15 -3.85
CA LEU A 218 -13.58 -0.31 -3.88
C LEU A 218 -14.43 -1.02 -2.82
N ASP A 219 -15.26 -0.30 -2.03
CA ASP A 219 -16.01 -0.89 -0.91
C ASP A 219 -17.02 -1.90 -1.43
N ASP A 220 -17.91 -1.53 -2.34
CA ASP A 220 -18.94 -2.41 -2.91
C ASP A 220 -18.33 -3.65 -3.58
N LEU A 221 -17.20 -3.47 -4.29
CA LEU A 221 -16.51 -4.60 -4.92
C LEU A 221 -15.88 -5.52 -3.88
N SER A 222 -15.33 -4.96 -2.81
CA SER A 222 -14.76 -5.73 -1.68
C SER A 222 -15.83 -6.59 -1.00
N GLU A 223 -17.01 -6.03 -0.73
CA GLU A 223 -18.14 -6.75 -0.15
C GLU A 223 -18.62 -7.87 -1.09
N ARG A 224 -18.71 -7.60 -2.37
CA ARG A 224 -19.06 -8.61 -3.38
C ARG A 224 -18.02 -9.73 -3.47
N LEU A 225 -16.73 -9.42 -3.46
CA LEU A 225 -15.68 -10.44 -3.46
C LEU A 225 -15.76 -11.32 -2.21
N THR A 226 -16.05 -10.72 -1.05
CA THR A 226 -16.28 -11.46 0.20
C THR A 226 -17.49 -12.40 0.09
N SER A 227 -18.64 -11.87 -0.33
CA SER A 227 -19.87 -12.66 -0.46
C SER A 227 -19.79 -13.77 -1.51
N SER A 228 -18.97 -13.56 -2.55
CA SER A 228 -18.70 -14.56 -3.59
C SER A 228 -17.55 -15.51 -3.25
N GLY A 229 -16.97 -15.44 -2.04
CA GLY A 229 -15.90 -16.31 -1.60
C GLY A 229 -14.60 -16.15 -2.41
N HIS A 230 -14.23 -14.96 -2.81
CA HIS A 230 -12.93 -14.65 -3.40
C HIS A 230 -11.93 -14.17 -2.34
N TYR A 231 -10.73 -14.75 -2.34
CA TYR A 231 -9.65 -14.35 -1.46
C TYR A 231 -8.88 -13.19 -2.06
N PHE A 232 -8.79 -12.07 -1.34
CA PHE A 232 -8.14 -10.86 -1.83
C PHE A 232 -7.32 -10.14 -0.75
N GLU A 233 -6.44 -9.27 -1.19
CA GLU A 233 -5.68 -8.34 -0.35
C GLU A 233 -6.24 -6.93 -0.52
N ARG A 234 -6.37 -6.20 0.58
CA ARG A 234 -6.75 -4.79 0.58
C ARG A 234 -5.96 -4.02 1.64
N LYS A 235 -5.40 -2.87 1.28
CA LYS A 235 -4.56 -2.03 2.16
C LYS A 235 -3.38 -2.82 2.77
N GLY A 236 -2.82 -3.78 2.04
CA GLY A 236 -1.72 -4.61 2.50
C GLY A 236 -2.11 -5.79 3.41
N TYR A 237 -3.41 -5.99 3.66
CA TYR A 237 -3.91 -7.08 4.50
C TYR A 237 -4.80 -8.03 3.71
N PRO A 238 -4.63 -9.35 3.88
CA PRO A 238 -5.58 -10.32 3.36
C PRO A 238 -6.98 -10.11 3.92
N SER A 239 -7.99 -10.38 3.11
CA SER A 239 -9.41 -10.20 3.45
C SER A 239 -9.88 -11.07 4.62
N LEU A 240 -9.28 -12.25 4.83
CA LEU A 240 -9.48 -13.05 6.04
C LEU A 240 -8.37 -12.76 7.05
N LYS A 241 -8.73 -12.40 8.27
CA LYS A 241 -7.81 -12.00 9.35
C LYS A 241 -6.76 -13.07 9.63
N LYS A 242 -5.51 -12.64 9.88
CA LYS A 242 -4.39 -13.54 10.18
C LYS A 242 -4.67 -14.44 11.38
N THR A 243 -5.30 -13.90 12.42
CA THR A 243 -5.64 -14.67 13.64
C THR A 243 -6.59 -15.80 13.34
N ILE A 244 -7.64 -15.56 12.53
CA ILE A 244 -8.60 -16.58 12.11
C ILE A 244 -7.91 -17.67 11.26
N ARG A 245 -7.13 -17.24 10.25
CA ARG A 245 -6.38 -18.19 9.40
C ARG A 245 -5.44 -19.07 10.21
N SER A 246 -4.69 -18.45 11.14
CA SER A 246 -3.79 -19.18 12.03
C SER A 246 -4.54 -20.15 12.95
N ALA A 247 -5.69 -19.75 13.50
CA ALA A 247 -6.51 -20.63 14.34
C ALA A 247 -7.03 -21.84 13.56
N ILE A 248 -7.55 -21.64 12.35
CA ILE A 248 -8.00 -22.70 11.46
C ILE A 248 -6.84 -23.68 11.13
N SER A 249 -5.66 -23.12 10.81
CA SER A 249 -4.47 -23.92 10.52
C SER A 249 -4.07 -24.80 11.70
N SER A 250 -3.92 -24.16 12.87
CA SER A 250 -3.46 -24.85 14.08
C SER A 250 -4.44 -25.93 14.51
N TRP A 251 -5.76 -25.68 14.40
CA TRP A 251 -6.77 -26.68 14.68
C TRP A 251 -6.67 -27.88 13.74
N ASN A 252 -6.66 -27.62 12.44
CA ASN A 252 -6.54 -28.68 11.44
C ASN A 252 -5.22 -29.46 11.56
N HIS A 253 -4.10 -28.75 11.86
CA HIS A 253 -2.81 -29.39 12.08
C HIS A 253 -2.82 -30.36 13.27
N LEU A 254 -3.38 -29.96 14.41
CA LEU A 254 -3.50 -30.79 15.60
C LEU A 254 -4.37 -32.05 15.36
N GLN A 255 -5.35 -31.96 14.45
CA GLN A 255 -6.24 -33.09 14.14
C GLN A 255 -5.64 -34.08 13.11
N GLN A 256 -4.67 -33.68 12.30
CA GLN A 256 -4.08 -34.54 11.27
C GLN A 256 -3.35 -35.75 11.87
N SER A 257 -2.70 -35.58 13.03
CA SER A 257 -1.97 -36.64 13.72
C SER A 257 -1.83 -36.36 15.22
N PRO A 258 -1.95 -37.38 16.09
CA PRO A 258 -1.81 -37.21 17.54
C PRO A 258 -0.49 -36.61 18.01
N GLY A 259 0.57 -36.72 17.19
CA GLY A 259 1.88 -36.17 17.49
C GLY A 259 2.17 -34.77 16.94
N HIS A 260 1.21 -34.17 16.23
CA HIS A 260 1.37 -32.82 15.75
C HIS A 260 1.30 -31.80 16.91
N GLU A 261 2.16 -30.80 16.83
CA GLU A 261 2.35 -29.81 17.91
C GLU A 261 2.16 -28.40 17.39
N VAL A 262 1.69 -27.54 18.29
CA VAL A 262 1.60 -26.10 18.08
C VAL A 262 2.36 -25.35 19.17
N SER A 263 2.88 -24.19 18.86
CA SER A 263 3.55 -23.29 19.80
C SER A 263 2.55 -22.65 20.78
N LEU A 264 3.07 -22.11 21.90
CA LEU A 264 2.25 -21.36 22.88
C LEU A 264 1.43 -20.24 22.21
N LYS A 265 2.02 -19.51 21.27
CA LYS A 265 1.33 -18.44 20.53
C LYS A 265 0.16 -18.97 19.71
N GLU A 266 0.33 -20.09 19.05
CA GLU A 266 -0.73 -20.74 18.25
C GLU A 266 -1.82 -21.32 19.12
N ALA A 267 -1.45 -21.99 20.23
CA ALA A 267 -2.41 -22.51 21.21
C ALA A 267 -3.22 -21.36 21.87
N THR A 268 -2.58 -20.25 22.21
CA THR A 268 -3.24 -19.05 22.74
C THR A 268 -4.23 -18.49 21.72
N ASN A 269 -3.81 -18.37 20.46
CA ASN A 269 -4.69 -17.90 19.39
C ASN A 269 -5.88 -18.85 19.16
N LEU A 270 -5.71 -20.16 19.24
CA LEU A 270 -6.81 -21.13 19.22
C LEU A 270 -7.82 -20.86 20.35
N TYR A 271 -7.35 -20.74 21.59
CA TYR A 271 -8.19 -20.51 22.76
C TYR A 271 -8.93 -19.15 22.70
N ASP A 272 -8.35 -18.14 22.02
CA ASP A 272 -9.01 -16.86 21.83
C ASP A 272 -10.25 -16.94 20.91
N HIS A 273 -10.26 -17.95 20.03
CA HIS A 273 -11.39 -18.23 19.15
C HIS A 273 -12.35 -19.31 19.69
N MET A 274 -12.19 -19.73 20.95
CA MET A 274 -13.07 -20.69 21.65
C MET A 274 -13.76 -20.07 22.87
N SER A 275 -15.00 -20.43 23.13
CA SER A 275 -15.74 -20.03 24.34
C SER A 275 -15.23 -20.79 25.57
N SER A 276 -15.35 -20.16 26.74
CA SER A 276 -15.12 -20.83 28.01
C SER A 276 -16.41 -21.42 28.53
N GLY A 277 -16.45 -22.73 28.73
CA GLY A 277 -17.65 -23.51 29.02
C GLY A 277 -18.22 -24.14 27.75
N GLU A 278 -19.42 -24.67 27.85
CA GLU A 278 -20.18 -25.31 26.76
C GLU A 278 -19.44 -26.46 26.04
N GLY A 279 -18.54 -27.14 26.76
CA GLY A 279 -17.74 -28.23 26.21
C GLY A 279 -16.63 -27.78 25.26
N ARG A 280 -16.20 -26.52 25.33
CA ARG A 280 -15.08 -25.99 24.54
C ARG A 280 -13.80 -25.86 25.39
N LEU A 281 -13.78 -24.91 26.33
CA LEU A 281 -12.64 -24.71 27.24
C LEU A 281 -13.14 -24.74 28.67
N LYS A 282 -12.43 -25.43 29.57
CA LYS A 282 -12.65 -25.30 31.01
C LYS A 282 -12.50 -23.87 31.47
N ARG A 283 -13.29 -23.51 32.49
CA ARG A 283 -13.13 -22.20 33.12
C ARG A 283 -11.69 -22.04 33.64
N GLY A 284 -11.00 -20.98 33.23
CA GLY A 284 -9.60 -20.72 33.58
C GLY A 284 -8.55 -21.34 32.64
N ALA A 285 -8.93 -22.10 31.62
CA ALA A 285 -8.01 -22.71 30.64
C ALA A 285 -7.03 -21.72 29.99
N LYS A 286 -7.53 -20.54 29.60
CA LYS A 286 -6.68 -19.46 29.05
C LYS A 286 -5.61 -18.99 30.02
N LYS A 287 -5.93 -18.90 31.32
CA LYS A 287 -4.95 -18.54 32.35
C LYS A 287 -3.93 -19.64 32.59
N MET A 288 -4.35 -20.91 32.53
CA MET A 288 -3.46 -22.05 32.64
C MET A 288 -2.45 -22.08 31.50
N LEU A 289 -2.94 -21.88 30.27
CA LEU A 289 -2.09 -21.82 29.07
C LEU A 289 -1.11 -20.63 29.12
N GLY A 290 -1.58 -19.45 29.56
CA GLY A 290 -0.73 -18.27 29.72
C GLY A 290 0.36 -18.36 30.81
N GLY A 291 0.39 -19.45 31.60
CA GLY A 291 1.45 -19.78 32.56
C GLY A 291 2.51 -20.75 32.02
N ALA A 292 2.37 -21.22 30.76
CA ALA A 292 3.33 -22.12 30.13
C ALA A 292 4.58 -21.35 29.60
N ASP A 293 5.66 -22.07 29.36
CA ASP A 293 6.87 -21.47 28.78
C ASP A 293 6.69 -21.14 27.30
N GLU A 294 7.30 -20.06 26.83
CA GLU A 294 7.25 -19.65 25.41
C GLU A 294 7.83 -20.71 24.46
N GLN A 295 8.71 -21.58 24.96
CA GLN A 295 9.34 -22.65 24.16
C GLN A 295 8.55 -23.96 24.18
N ASP A 296 7.47 -24.03 24.97
CA ASP A 296 6.65 -25.24 25.04
C ASP A 296 5.88 -25.47 23.73
N LEU A 297 5.79 -26.77 23.37
CA LEU A 297 5.01 -27.27 22.25
C LEU A 297 3.84 -28.11 22.78
N PHE A 298 2.68 -27.99 22.14
CA PHE A 298 1.45 -28.57 22.64
C PHE A 298 0.80 -29.48 21.59
N THR A 299 0.68 -30.76 21.90
CA THR A 299 -0.17 -31.69 21.16
C THR A 299 -1.63 -31.53 21.59
N MET A 300 -2.57 -32.04 20.80
CA MET A 300 -3.98 -32.11 21.16
C MET A 300 -4.20 -32.81 22.52
N ALA A 301 -3.46 -33.90 22.79
CA ALA A 301 -3.55 -34.63 24.04
C ALA A 301 -3.07 -33.81 25.25
N VAL A 302 -1.97 -33.08 25.11
CA VAL A 302 -1.45 -32.19 26.16
C VAL A 302 -2.42 -31.06 26.47
N LEU A 303 -3.00 -30.42 25.43
CA LEU A 303 -3.99 -29.38 25.60
C LEU A 303 -5.24 -29.87 26.34
N ARG A 304 -5.70 -31.08 26.03
CA ARG A 304 -6.87 -31.71 26.71
C ARG A 304 -6.55 -32.12 28.15
N GLN A 305 -5.39 -32.72 28.38
CA GLN A 305 -5.07 -33.28 29.69
C GLN A 305 -4.66 -32.20 30.70
N HIS A 306 -3.90 -31.19 30.28
CA HIS A 306 -3.27 -30.23 31.19
C HIS A 306 -3.75 -28.80 31.07
N PHE A 307 -4.32 -28.40 29.92
CA PHE A 307 -4.67 -27.02 29.64
C PHE A 307 -6.19 -26.78 29.42
N GLY A 308 -7.02 -27.78 29.74
CA GLY A 308 -8.46 -27.61 29.83
C GLY A 308 -9.18 -27.48 28.48
N LEU A 309 -8.65 -28.03 27.41
CA LEU A 309 -9.33 -28.18 26.14
C LEU A 309 -10.37 -29.32 26.28
N GLU A 310 -11.66 -29.02 26.10
CA GLU A 310 -12.77 -30.00 26.18
C GLU A 310 -13.40 -30.24 24.81
N THR A 311 -13.08 -29.41 23.83
CA THR A 311 -13.63 -29.52 22.46
C THR A 311 -13.41 -30.91 21.90
N PRO A 312 -14.47 -31.63 21.44
CA PRO A 312 -14.32 -32.90 20.75
C PRO A 312 -13.54 -32.73 19.43
N ASP A 313 -13.36 -33.85 18.70
CA ASP A 313 -12.70 -33.81 17.37
C ASP A 313 -13.68 -33.29 16.31
N ASP A 314 -14.15 -32.07 16.51
CA ASP A 314 -15.07 -31.37 15.62
C ASP A 314 -14.31 -30.71 14.45
N THR A 315 -15.03 -30.36 13.41
CA THR A 315 -14.50 -29.50 12.36
C THR A 315 -14.14 -28.11 12.93
N TRP A 316 -13.24 -27.39 12.26
CA TRP A 316 -12.75 -26.10 12.75
C TRP A 316 -13.87 -25.08 12.99
N ASP A 317 -14.92 -25.09 12.14
CA ASP A 317 -16.06 -24.18 12.21
C ASP A 317 -16.96 -24.44 13.43
N MET A 318 -16.96 -25.68 13.91
CA MET A 318 -17.64 -26.05 15.17
C MET A 318 -16.75 -25.79 16.39
N ALA A 319 -15.45 -26.07 16.28
CA ALA A 319 -14.51 -25.93 17.39
C ALA A 319 -14.23 -24.47 17.75
N LEU A 320 -14.04 -23.60 16.73
CA LEU A 320 -13.69 -22.19 16.88
C LEU A 320 -14.96 -21.32 16.92
N ASP A 321 -15.83 -21.56 17.90
CA ASP A 321 -17.16 -21.01 18.01
C ASP A 321 -17.23 -19.48 18.23
N ARG A 322 -16.12 -18.83 18.57
CA ARG A 322 -16.02 -17.38 18.70
C ARG A 322 -15.61 -16.64 17.41
N ILE A 323 -15.40 -17.37 16.31
CA ILE A 323 -15.32 -16.72 15.00
C ILE A 323 -16.73 -16.25 14.63
N GLY A 324 -16.87 -14.94 14.33
CA GLY A 324 -18.16 -14.36 13.95
C GLY A 324 -18.76 -15.06 12.71
N ASP A 325 -20.08 -15.06 12.61
CA ASP A 325 -20.79 -15.80 11.55
C ASP A 325 -20.38 -15.37 10.14
N GLU A 326 -20.15 -14.08 9.90
CA GLU A 326 -19.68 -13.57 8.60
C GLU A 326 -18.27 -14.06 8.27
N ASP A 327 -17.31 -13.94 9.18
CA ASP A 327 -15.94 -14.43 9.00
C ASP A 327 -15.92 -15.96 8.81
N ARG A 328 -16.80 -16.69 9.52
CA ARG A 328 -16.95 -18.16 9.42
C ARG A 328 -17.51 -18.58 8.05
N ALA A 329 -18.59 -17.94 7.63
CA ALA A 329 -19.20 -18.21 6.31
C ALA A 329 -18.20 -17.91 5.19
N TYR A 330 -17.47 -16.81 5.31
CA TYR A 330 -16.45 -16.44 4.34
C TYR A 330 -15.27 -17.43 4.31
N ALA A 331 -14.73 -17.81 5.46
CA ALA A 331 -13.66 -18.81 5.54
C ALA A 331 -14.11 -20.18 4.94
N THR A 332 -15.34 -20.60 5.25
CA THR A 332 -15.93 -21.82 4.68
C THR A 332 -16.06 -21.73 3.16
N ALA A 333 -16.52 -20.59 2.63
CA ALA A 333 -16.62 -20.38 1.18
C ALA A 333 -15.25 -20.45 0.49
N LEU A 334 -14.22 -19.84 1.09
CA LEU A 334 -12.85 -19.92 0.57
C LEU A 334 -12.31 -21.34 0.53
N LEU A 335 -12.46 -22.09 1.61
CA LEU A 335 -11.97 -23.47 1.72
C LEU A 335 -12.71 -24.40 0.78
N ASN A 336 -14.04 -24.26 0.64
CA ASN A 336 -14.86 -25.05 -0.29
C ASN A 336 -14.49 -24.82 -1.76
N ARG A 337 -13.94 -23.63 -2.10
CA ARG A 337 -13.38 -23.35 -3.42
C ARG A 337 -11.96 -23.91 -3.62
N GLY A 338 -11.38 -24.55 -2.60
CA GLY A 338 -10.00 -25.03 -2.62
C GLY A 338 -8.96 -23.91 -2.51
N THR A 339 -9.37 -22.72 -2.04
CA THR A 339 -8.45 -21.59 -1.89
C THR A 339 -7.46 -21.87 -0.77
N ASN A 340 -6.16 -21.74 -1.08
CA ASN A 340 -5.13 -21.77 -0.05
C ASN A 340 -5.09 -20.41 0.68
N ILE A 341 -5.74 -20.34 1.85
CA ILE A 341 -5.83 -19.12 2.66
C ILE A 341 -4.50 -18.73 3.31
N PHE A 342 -3.42 -19.52 3.16
CA PHE A 342 -2.09 -19.27 3.71
C PHE A 342 -1.13 -18.64 2.70
N GLU A 343 -1.45 -18.73 1.43
CA GLU A 343 -0.73 -18.05 0.35
C GLU A 343 -1.17 -16.58 0.23
N LYS A 344 -0.37 -15.80 -0.51
CA LYS A 344 -0.79 -14.44 -0.86
C LYS A 344 -2.03 -14.48 -1.76
N PRO A 345 -3.03 -13.62 -1.49
CA PRO A 345 -4.15 -13.49 -2.40
C PRO A 345 -3.71 -13.08 -3.80
N LYS A 346 -4.28 -13.69 -4.81
CA LYS A 346 -4.05 -13.35 -6.22
C LYS A 346 -4.80 -12.10 -6.66
N ILE A 347 -5.85 -11.71 -5.92
CA ILE A 347 -6.62 -10.49 -6.16
C ILE A 347 -6.13 -9.42 -5.18
N LYS A 348 -5.69 -8.27 -5.69
CA LYS A 348 -5.24 -7.14 -4.88
C LYS A 348 -6.05 -5.89 -5.20
N LEU A 349 -6.65 -5.29 -4.16
CA LEU A 349 -7.38 -4.02 -4.24
C LEU A 349 -6.49 -2.89 -3.70
N SER A 350 -6.27 -1.86 -4.50
CA SER A 350 -5.42 -0.74 -4.12
C SER A 350 -5.89 0.56 -4.76
N THR A 351 -5.41 1.68 -4.24
CA THR A 351 -5.44 2.93 -5.00
C THR A 351 -4.37 2.89 -6.08
N ILE A 352 -4.54 3.72 -7.13
CA ILE A 352 -3.52 3.83 -8.20
C ILE A 352 -2.16 4.25 -7.59
N HIS A 353 -2.15 5.19 -6.63
CA HIS A 353 -0.94 5.60 -5.92
C HIS A 353 -0.29 4.46 -5.12
N GLY A 354 -1.11 3.65 -4.42
CA GLY A 354 -0.62 2.53 -3.63
C GLY A 354 -0.18 1.33 -4.46
N ALA A 355 -0.46 1.33 -5.76
CA ALA A 355 -0.07 0.28 -6.70
C ALA A 355 1.11 0.70 -7.59
N LYS A 356 1.70 1.90 -7.37
CA LYS A 356 2.90 2.29 -8.10
C LYS A 356 4.01 1.27 -7.81
N GLY A 357 4.81 0.94 -8.80
CA GLY A 357 5.79 -0.17 -8.71
C GLY A 357 5.17 -1.57 -8.93
N GLY A 358 3.89 -1.78 -8.57
CA GLY A 358 3.19 -3.06 -8.77
C GLY A 358 2.74 -3.29 -10.21
N GLN A 359 2.40 -4.55 -10.52
CA GLN A 359 1.85 -4.96 -11.82
C GLN A 359 1.10 -6.28 -11.66
N ALA A 360 0.18 -6.59 -12.58
CA ALA A 360 -0.51 -7.88 -12.64
C ALA A 360 -0.84 -8.25 -14.09
N ASP A 361 -1.14 -9.52 -14.33
CA ASP A 361 -1.57 -9.97 -15.66
C ASP A 361 -2.89 -9.31 -16.05
N ASN A 362 -3.82 -9.21 -15.10
CA ASN A 362 -5.12 -8.58 -15.29
C ASN A 362 -5.27 -7.35 -14.39
N VAL A 363 -5.71 -6.24 -14.96
CA VAL A 363 -6.02 -5.02 -14.21
C VAL A 363 -7.46 -4.59 -14.46
N LEU A 364 -8.20 -4.37 -13.37
CA LEU A 364 -9.48 -3.65 -13.42
C LEU A 364 -9.25 -2.23 -12.91
N LEU A 365 -9.37 -1.25 -13.79
CA LEU A 365 -9.14 0.15 -13.49
C LEU A 365 -10.46 0.93 -13.47
N PHE A 366 -10.81 1.47 -12.32
CA PHE A 366 -11.96 2.37 -12.15
C PHE A 366 -11.60 3.76 -12.68
N LEU A 367 -12.41 4.27 -13.59
CA LEU A 367 -12.22 5.59 -14.17
C LEU A 367 -12.99 6.70 -13.43
N ASP A 368 -13.70 6.37 -12.36
CA ASP A 368 -14.38 7.34 -11.51
C ASP A 368 -13.39 8.23 -10.75
N LEU A 369 -13.74 9.51 -10.58
CA LEU A 369 -12.98 10.49 -9.81
C LEU A 369 -13.75 10.91 -8.55
N SER A 370 -13.04 11.00 -7.42
CA SER A 370 -13.57 11.66 -6.24
C SER A 370 -13.77 13.16 -6.48
N GLY A 371 -14.65 13.81 -5.73
CA GLY A 371 -14.83 15.26 -5.85
C GLY A 371 -13.53 16.04 -5.60
N LYS A 372 -12.63 15.54 -4.74
CA LYS A 372 -11.30 16.12 -4.52
C LYS A 372 -10.39 15.94 -5.73
N ALA A 373 -10.37 14.75 -6.32
CA ALA A 373 -9.55 14.47 -7.50
C ALA A 373 -10.04 15.23 -8.74
N LEU A 374 -11.36 15.44 -8.88
CA LEU A 374 -11.92 16.24 -9.95
C LEU A 374 -11.45 17.70 -9.83
N LYS A 375 -11.55 18.31 -8.66
CA LYS A 375 -11.04 19.66 -8.40
C LYS A 375 -9.53 19.77 -8.66
N GLU A 376 -8.77 18.74 -8.30
CA GLU A 376 -7.34 18.72 -8.55
C GLU A 376 -7.03 18.58 -10.05
N MET A 377 -7.80 17.78 -10.78
CA MET A 377 -7.67 17.65 -12.24
C MET A 377 -7.94 18.98 -12.96
N GLU A 378 -8.87 19.81 -12.45
CA GLU A 378 -9.13 21.16 -13.00
C GLU A 378 -7.93 22.10 -12.78
N LYS A 379 -7.24 21.99 -11.62
CA LYS A 379 -6.08 22.81 -11.29
C LYS A 379 -4.79 22.32 -11.97
N ASN A 380 -4.58 21.01 -11.95
CA ASN A 380 -3.35 20.34 -12.39
C ASN A 380 -3.70 19.13 -13.28
N PRO A 381 -4.16 19.34 -14.52
CA PRO A 381 -4.59 18.25 -15.41
C PRO A 381 -3.46 17.27 -15.72
N ASP A 382 -2.23 17.74 -15.80
CA ASP A 382 -1.06 16.90 -16.08
C ASP A 382 -0.85 15.82 -15.01
N ASP A 383 -1.01 16.18 -13.73
CA ASP A 383 -0.87 15.23 -12.61
C ASP A 383 -1.99 14.17 -12.64
N ALA A 384 -3.22 14.58 -12.96
CA ALA A 384 -4.34 13.65 -13.12
C ALA A 384 -4.12 12.66 -14.26
N HIS A 385 -3.55 13.11 -15.39
CA HIS A 385 -3.21 12.25 -16.51
C HIS A 385 -2.05 11.29 -16.18
N ARG A 386 -1.07 11.72 -15.38
CA ARG A 386 -0.01 10.82 -14.88
C ARG A 386 -0.57 9.71 -13.99
N VAL A 387 -1.50 10.06 -13.08
CA VAL A 387 -2.18 9.05 -12.26
C VAL A 387 -2.90 8.02 -13.13
N LEU A 388 -3.66 8.48 -14.14
CA LEU A 388 -4.33 7.60 -15.09
C LEU A 388 -3.32 6.72 -15.87
N TYR A 389 -2.24 7.31 -16.37
CA TYR A 389 -1.17 6.60 -17.07
C TYR A 389 -0.55 5.50 -16.19
N VAL A 390 -0.27 5.81 -14.92
CA VAL A 390 0.23 4.81 -13.98
C VAL A 390 -0.77 3.66 -13.85
N GLY A 391 -2.07 3.95 -13.66
CA GLY A 391 -3.11 2.91 -13.57
C GLY A 391 -3.17 2.00 -14.78
N VAL A 392 -3.19 2.59 -15.99
CA VAL A 392 -3.23 1.86 -17.26
C VAL A 392 -2.00 0.96 -17.46
N THR A 393 -0.82 1.47 -17.09
CA THR A 393 0.46 0.76 -17.30
C THR A 393 0.77 -0.30 -16.25
N ARG A 394 -0.16 -0.63 -15.35
CA ARG A 394 0.00 -1.75 -14.41
C ARG A 394 -0.35 -3.11 -15.04
N ALA A 395 -1.09 -3.12 -16.15
CA ALA A 395 -1.55 -4.35 -16.81
C ALA A 395 -0.46 -4.95 -17.70
N LYS A 396 -0.17 -6.24 -17.52
CA LYS A 396 0.77 -7.01 -18.36
C LYS A 396 0.08 -7.67 -19.55
N GLN A 397 -1.22 -8.01 -19.44
CA GLN A 397 -1.95 -8.74 -20.49
C GLN A 397 -3.32 -8.12 -20.76
N ASN A 398 -4.16 -7.98 -19.73
CA ASN A 398 -5.55 -7.58 -19.89
C ASN A 398 -5.87 -6.35 -19.04
N LEU A 399 -6.47 -5.35 -19.67
CA LEU A 399 -6.94 -4.14 -19.00
C LEU A 399 -8.45 -4.02 -19.14
N VAL A 400 -9.17 -4.09 -18.03
CA VAL A 400 -10.60 -3.82 -17.97
C VAL A 400 -10.81 -2.42 -17.42
N LEU A 401 -11.45 -1.55 -18.18
CA LEU A 401 -11.77 -0.19 -17.80
C LEU A 401 -13.22 -0.16 -17.28
N LYS A 402 -13.38 0.06 -15.97
CA LYS A 402 -14.70 0.33 -15.40
C LYS A 402 -15.04 1.78 -15.67
N MET A 403 -15.99 1.98 -16.58
CA MET A 403 -16.46 3.30 -17.00
C MET A 403 -17.14 4.03 -15.83
N PRO A 404 -16.99 5.37 -15.72
CA PRO A 404 -17.58 6.12 -14.63
C PRO A 404 -19.10 6.05 -14.66
N GLY A 405 -19.74 6.03 -13.49
CA GLY A 405 -21.19 6.09 -13.37
C GLY A 405 -21.75 7.45 -13.81
N ASP A 406 -20.98 8.52 -13.63
CA ASP A 406 -21.23 9.86 -14.15
C ASP A 406 -20.04 10.28 -15.03
N SER A 407 -20.30 10.48 -16.31
CA SER A 407 -19.26 10.86 -17.29
C SER A 407 -18.55 12.19 -16.99
N GLN A 408 -19.20 13.09 -16.23
CA GLN A 408 -18.60 14.35 -15.79
C GLN A 408 -17.65 14.16 -14.59
N ARG A 409 -17.69 13.00 -13.94
CA ARG A 409 -16.90 12.68 -12.75
C ARG A 409 -15.95 11.51 -13.00
N GLY A 410 -15.37 11.46 -14.18
CA GLY A 410 -14.44 10.42 -14.55
C GLY A 410 -13.41 10.84 -15.58
N TRP A 411 -12.36 10.02 -15.69
CA TRP A 411 -11.40 10.19 -16.78
C TRP A 411 -12.06 9.83 -18.12
N ALA A 412 -11.88 10.68 -19.11
CA ALA A 412 -12.20 10.35 -20.50
C ALA A 412 -11.05 9.51 -21.11
N ILE A 413 -11.37 8.34 -21.69
CA ILE A 413 -10.43 7.46 -22.43
C ILE A 413 -11.00 7.12 -23.80
#